data_4bdc727441d1c95f0e0c206fdbde2e8e
#
_entry.id   4bdc727441d1c95f0e0c206fdbde2e8e
#
_cell.length_a   1.000
_cell.length_b   1.000
_cell.length_c   1.000
_cell.angle_alpha   90.00
_cell.angle_beta   90.00
_cell.angle_gamma   90.00
#
_symmetry.space_group_name_H-M   'P 1'
#
loop_
_entity.id
_entity.type
_entity.pdbx_description
1 polymer ?
#
loop_
_entity_poly.entity_id
_entity_poly.type
_entity_poly.pdbx_seq_one_letter_code
_entity_poly.pdbx_strand_id
1 'polypeptide(L)'
;MLNKFHAAMEYASELNDKYGKKMQGGKKYLMVDRRIEAFRVTFGGEYGIETNVLHSDERSVMIQCDIKDKDGFIVASGVAEEIRGSTMVNKTSAVENCQTSAVGRALSMLGLAGGEFASLNEIEGVPRKEMEKEIQDLRDKVEELEQSEPEPTDEPKMEMTTEDRADAWLTFYDNKPDAQKFSIAEERFQKFMNHAEKSLSAEVTANLWDKHDERKVELMV
;
A
#
# COMPACT_ATOMS: atom_id res chain seq x y z
N MET A 1 -0.98 28.19 32.52
CA MET A 1 -0.58 27.31 31.40
C MET A 1 -0.55 25.83 31.80
N LEU A 2 0.18 25.45 32.85
CA LEU A 2 0.22 24.05 33.37
C LEU A 2 -1.19 23.46 33.63
N ASN A 3 -2.16 24.29 34.09
CA ASN A 3 -3.52 23.83 34.38
C ASN A 3 -4.30 23.37 33.12
N LYS A 4 -4.07 24.00 31.94
CA LYS A 4 -4.76 23.61 30.70
C LYS A 4 -4.26 22.29 30.14
N PHE A 5 -2.93 22.04 30.16
CA PHE A 5 -2.38 20.77 29.74
C PHE A 5 -2.85 19.61 30.60
N HIS A 6 -2.88 19.84 31.93
CA HIS A 6 -3.40 18.85 32.88
C HIS A 6 -4.88 18.53 32.61
N ALA A 7 -5.72 19.55 32.47
CA ALA A 7 -7.12 19.36 32.12
C ALA A 7 -7.33 18.64 30.78
N ALA A 8 -6.49 18.92 29.80
CA ALA A 8 -6.54 18.24 28.50
C ALA A 8 -6.18 16.74 28.61
N MET A 9 -5.18 16.42 29.45
CA MET A 9 -4.78 15.03 29.71
C MET A 9 -5.85 14.26 30.46
N GLU A 10 -6.47 14.88 31.48
CA GLU A 10 -7.60 14.31 32.22
C GLU A 10 -8.77 14.03 31.29
N TYR A 11 -9.14 15.00 30.47
CA TYR A 11 -10.25 14.84 29.52
C TYR A 11 -9.93 13.75 28.45
N ALA A 12 -8.72 13.68 27.96
CA ALA A 12 -8.30 12.60 27.06
C ALA A 12 -8.38 11.22 27.75
N SER A 13 -8.05 11.14 29.05
CA SER A 13 -8.18 9.90 29.82
C SER A 13 -9.66 9.51 30.01
N GLU A 14 -10.53 10.44 30.32
CA GLU A 14 -11.98 10.19 30.40
C GLU A 14 -12.57 9.73 29.09
N LEU A 15 -12.15 10.34 27.95
CA LEU A 15 -12.55 9.92 26.61
C LEU A 15 -12.05 8.50 26.30
N ASN A 16 -10.85 8.16 26.73
CA ASN A 16 -10.30 6.81 26.53
C ASN A 16 -11.06 5.78 27.38
N ASP A 17 -11.46 6.11 28.59
CA ASP A 17 -12.28 5.23 29.41
C ASP A 17 -13.64 4.95 28.79
N LYS A 18 -14.24 5.95 28.18
CA LYS A 18 -15.60 5.89 27.62
C LYS A 18 -15.61 5.30 26.20
N TYR A 19 -14.66 5.70 25.33
CA TYR A 19 -14.68 5.45 23.90
C TYR A 19 -13.44 4.71 23.40
N GLY A 20 -12.46 4.43 24.27
CA GLY A 20 -11.21 3.76 23.87
C GLY A 20 -11.46 2.39 23.28
N LYS A 21 -10.83 2.12 22.13
CA LYS A 21 -10.87 0.81 21.47
C LYS A 21 -10.06 -0.19 22.32
N LYS A 22 -10.69 -1.30 22.70
CA LYS A 22 -9.99 -2.37 23.42
C LYS A 22 -8.98 -3.04 22.50
N MET A 23 -7.77 -3.19 23.00
CA MET A 23 -6.65 -3.80 22.30
C MET A 23 -6.26 -5.14 22.98
N GLN A 24 -5.40 -5.91 22.35
CA GLN A 24 -4.83 -7.10 22.98
C GLN A 24 -4.15 -6.76 24.31
N GLY A 25 -4.28 -7.63 25.30
CA GLY A 25 -3.74 -7.39 26.65
C GLY A 25 -4.57 -6.47 27.54
N GLY A 26 -5.83 -6.16 27.16
CA GLY A 26 -6.75 -5.36 27.97
C GLY A 26 -6.48 -3.86 27.95
N LYS A 27 -5.51 -3.40 27.20
CA LYS A 27 -5.21 -1.97 27.00
C LYS A 27 -6.29 -1.29 26.17
N LYS A 28 -6.45 0.02 26.35
CA LYS A 28 -7.37 0.84 25.55
C LYS A 28 -6.56 1.83 24.72
N TYR A 29 -7.01 2.04 23.49
CA TYR A 29 -6.43 3.00 22.57
C TYR A 29 -7.43 4.11 22.26
N LEU A 30 -7.04 5.34 22.51
CA LEU A 30 -7.84 6.52 22.15
C LEU A 30 -7.61 6.85 20.67
N MET A 31 -8.67 6.77 19.88
CA MET A 31 -8.63 7.12 18.47
C MET A 31 -8.27 8.59 18.24
N VAL A 32 -7.67 8.90 17.08
CA VAL A 32 -7.14 10.23 16.77
C VAL A 32 -8.25 11.30 16.77
N ASP A 33 -9.45 10.98 16.29
CA ASP A 33 -10.61 11.88 16.33
C ASP A 33 -10.95 12.35 17.76
N ARG A 34 -10.85 11.44 18.73
CA ARG A 34 -11.08 11.76 20.14
C ARG A 34 -9.93 12.56 20.78
N ARG A 35 -8.70 12.34 20.32
CA ARG A 35 -7.56 13.18 20.71
C ARG A 35 -7.71 14.60 20.17
N ILE A 36 -8.19 14.76 18.93
CA ILE A 36 -8.52 16.06 18.34
C ILE A 36 -9.66 16.72 19.12
N GLU A 37 -10.68 15.98 19.54
CA GLU A 37 -11.76 16.48 20.40
C GLU A 37 -11.20 17.05 21.70
N ALA A 38 -10.38 16.29 22.43
CA ALA A 38 -9.75 16.74 23.66
C ALA A 38 -8.92 18.01 23.46
N PHE A 39 -8.16 18.04 22.37
CA PHE A 39 -7.35 19.19 21.99
C PHE A 39 -8.22 20.44 21.72
N ARG A 40 -9.26 20.32 20.91
CA ARG A 40 -10.12 21.46 20.54
C ARG A 40 -10.95 21.97 21.69
N VAL A 41 -11.47 21.07 22.53
CA VAL A 41 -12.25 21.46 23.73
C VAL A 41 -11.40 22.25 24.73
N THR A 42 -10.14 21.84 24.92
CA THR A 42 -9.28 22.44 25.94
C THR A 42 -8.55 23.69 25.46
N PHE A 43 -8.01 23.64 24.24
CA PHE A 43 -7.13 24.71 23.74
C PHE A 43 -7.83 25.66 22.78
N GLY A 44 -8.97 25.26 22.19
CA GLY A 44 -9.75 26.09 21.28
C GLY A 44 -8.96 26.60 20.10
N GLY A 45 -8.88 27.91 19.95
CA GLY A 45 -8.11 28.60 18.92
C GLY A 45 -6.72 29.08 19.35
N GLU A 46 -6.29 28.81 20.61
CA GLU A 46 -4.98 29.24 21.12
C GLU A 46 -3.83 28.43 20.53
N TYR A 47 -4.11 27.22 20.02
CA TYR A 47 -3.15 26.32 19.43
C TYR A 47 -3.62 25.85 18.07
N GLY A 48 -2.67 25.73 17.14
CA GLY A 48 -2.88 25.25 15.77
C GLY A 48 -2.30 23.84 15.58
N ILE A 49 -2.91 23.08 14.67
CA ILE A 49 -2.35 21.83 14.12
C ILE A 49 -1.99 22.13 12.68
N GLU A 50 -0.73 21.94 12.33
CA GLU A 50 -0.20 22.12 10.98
C GLU A 50 0.44 20.82 10.49
N THR A 51 0.17 20.45 9.24
CA THR A 51 0.79 19.26 8.64
C THR A 51 1.57 19.63 7.40
N ASN A 52 2.78 19.09 7.28
CA ASN A 52 3.68 19.31 6.16
C ASN A 52 4.10 17.98 5.54
N VAL A 53 3.98 17.85 4.23
CA VAL A 53 4.49 16.70 3.50
C VAL A 53 6.00 16.83 3.38
N LEU A 54 6.75 15.95 4.05
CA LEU A 54 8.21 15.92 3.98
C LEU A 54 8.70 15.17 2.74
N HIS A 55 7.99 14.11 2.37
CA HIS A 55 8.30 13.27 1.21
C HIS A 55 7.03 12.64 0.66
N SER A 56 6.94 12.52 -0.67
CA SER A 56 5.91 11.74 -1.33
C SER A 56 6.39 11.31 -2.71
N ASP A 57 6.43 9.99 -2.93
CA ASP A 57 6.75 9.38 -4.21
C ASP A 57 5.80 8.19 -4.50
N GLU A 58 6.13 7.34 -5.47
CA GLU A 58 5.35 6.16 -5.82
C GLU A 58 5.39 5.05 -4.76
N ARG A 59 6.38 5.08 -3.85
CA ARG A 59 6.62 4.04 -2.84
C ARG A 59 6.09 4.41 -1.47
N SER A 60 6.30 5.66 -1.04
CA SER A 60 5.94 6.08 0.30
C SER A 60 5.53 7.55 0.38
N VAL A 61 4.91 7.90 1.49
CA VAL A 61 4.60 9.28 1.88
C VAL A 61 5.03 9.48 3.33
N MET A 62 5.70 10.60 3.61
CA MET A 62 6.12 11.00 4.96
C MET A 62 5.53 12.36 5.28
N ILE A 63 4.85 12.48 6.41
CA ILE A 63 4.19 13.70 6.86
C ILE A 63 4.64 14.02 8.29
N GLN A 64 4.95 15.30 8.50
CA GLN A 64 5.16 15.88 9.82
C GLN A 64 3.91 16.66 10.23
N CYS A 65 3.54 16.54 11.49
CA CYS A 65 2.52 17.36 12.14
C CYS A 65 3.16 18.13 13.29
N ASP A 66 2.96 19.45 13.29
CA ASP A 66 3.39 20.34 14.37
C ASP A 66 2.17 20.93 15.07
N ILE A 67 2.22 20.95 16.39
CA ILE A 67 1.27 21.68 17.22
C ILE A 67 1.97 22.97 17.64
N LYS A 68 1.37 24.10 17.23
CA LYS A 68 1.93 25.44 17.47
C LYS A 68 1.03 26.23 18.41
N ASP A 69 1.65 27.01 19.30
CA ASP A 69 0.94 28.01 20.07
C ASP A 69 0.59 29.25 19.23
N LYS A 70 -0.08 30.22 19.84
CA LYS A 70 -0.49 31.50 19.20
C LYS A 70 0.70 32.34 18.71
N ASP A 71 1.90 32.11 19.25
CA ASP A 71 3.12 32.86 18.89
C ASP A 71 3.93 32.08 17.82
N GLY A 72 3.43 30.91 17.34
CA GLY A 72 4.06 30.08 16.33
C GLY A 72 5.12 29.13 16.88
N PHE A 73 5.29 29.07 18.21
CA PHE A 73 6.23 28.12 18.83
C PHE A 73 5.68 26.68 18.76
N ILE A 74 6.53 25.75 18.31
CA ILE A 74 6.17 24.33 18.24
C ILE A 74 6.23 23.73 19.66
N VAL A 75 5.08 23.30 20.17
CA VAL A 75 4.92 22.71 21.51
C VAL A 75 4.93 21.19 21.48
N ALA A 76 4.61 20.58 20.34
CA ALA A 76 4.71 19.15 20.10
C ALA A 76 4.82 18.88 18.59
N SER A 77 5.47 17.78 18.25
CA SER A 77 5.63 17.34 16.86
C SER A 77 5.46 15.84 16.73
N GLY A 78 5.01 15.37 15.57
CA GLY A 78 4.89 13.96 15.24
C GLY A 78 5.16 13.73 13.76
N VAL A 79 5.90 12.67 13.45
CA VAL A 79 6.18 12.26 12.05
C VAL A 79 5.63 10.87 11.83
N ALA A 80 5.06 10.64 10.66
CA ALA A 80 4.63 9.33 10.21
C ALA A 80 5.13 9.08 8.78
N GLU A 81 5.34 7.83 8.46
CA GLU A 81 5.58 7.33 7.11
C GLU A 81 4.62 6.18 6.83
N GLU A 82 4.05 6.18 5.64
CA GLU A 82 3.20 5.09 5.15
C GLU A 82 3.70 4.61 3.79
N ILE A 83 3.87 3.29 3.67
CA ILE A 83 4.27 2.65 2.41
C ILE A 83 3.00 2.39 1.59
N ARG A 84 2.95 2.89 0.36
CA ARG A 84 1.82 2.70 -0.55
C ARG A 84 1.64 1.22 -0.86
N GLY A 85 0.39 0.77 -0.78
CA GLY A 85 0.04 -0.63 -1.05
C GLY A 85 0.33 -1.63 0.07
N SER A 86 0.99 -1.22 1.17
CA SER A 86 1.33 -2.11 2.30
C SER A 86 0.11 -2.63 3.06
N THR A 87 -1.00 -1.91 3.03
CA THR A 87 -2.28 -2.30 3.64
C THR A 87 -3.43 -1.98 2.69
N MET A 88 -4.64 -2.49 2.97
CA MET A 88 -5.82 -2.15 2.16
C MET A 88 -6.10 -0.65 2.16
N VAL A 89 -5.89 0.04 3.28
CA VAL A 89 -6.03 1.49 3.39
C VAL A 89 -4.96 2.20 2.55
N ASN A 90 -3.71 1.75 2.63
CA ASN A 90 -2.59 2.39 1.93
C ASN A 90 -2.57 2.13 0.41
N LYS A 91 -3.46 1.28 -0.11
CA LYS A 91 -3.66 1.13 -1.58
C LYS A 91 -4.28 2.37 -2.20
N THR A 92 -5.20 3.02 -1.50
CA THR A 92 -5.98 4.15 -2.04
C THR A 92 -5.81 5.44 -1.26
N SER A 93 -5.48 5.38 0.03
CA SER A 93 -5.53 6.50 0.98
C SER A 93 -4.26 6.61 1.85
N ALA A 94 -3.09 6.36 1.26
CA ALA A 94 -1.83 6.40 2.00
C ALA A 94 -1.51 7.80 2.56
N VAL A 95 -1.86 8.87 1.84
CA VAL A 95 -1.63 10.26 2.28
C VAL A 95 -2.50 10.60 3.48
N GLU A 96 -3.79 10.31 3.41
CA GLU A 96 -4.76 10.57 4.47
C GLU A 96 -4.43 9.74 5.73
N ASN A 97 -4.02 8.49 5.53
CA ASN A 97 -3.60 7.62 6.63
C ASN A 97 -2.33 8.13 7.30
N CYS A 98 -1.34 8.53 6.50
CA CYS A 98 -0.09 9.14 6.98
C CYS A 98 -0.34 10.43 7.76
N GLN A 99 -1.22 11.31 7.24
CA GLN A 99 -1.60 12.54 7.91
C GLN A 99 -2.26 12.26 9.26
N THR A 100 -3.21 11.33 9.30
CA THR A 100 -3.89 10.93 10.54
C THR A 100 -2.90 10.36 11.56
N SER A 101 -1.95 9.54 11.11
CA SER A 101 -0.89 8.96 11.94
C SER A 101 0.04 10.06 12.51
N ALA A 102 0.46 11.03 11.69
CA ALA A 102 1.30 12.14 12.12
C ALA A 102 0.60 13.01 13.17
N VAL A 103 -0.68 13.37 12.93
CA VAL A 103 -1.52 14.13 13.89
C VAL A 103 -1.67 13.36 15.19
N GLY A 104 -1.97 12.06 15.12
CA GLY A 104 -2.11 11.21 16.31
C GLY A 104 -0.84 11.16 17.15
N ARG A 105 0.35 11.13 16.52
CA ARG A 105 1.66 11.16 17.19
C ARG A 105 1.94 12.52 17.85
N ALA A 106 1.69 13.62 17.14
CA ALA A 106 1.86 14.97 17.68
C ALA A 106 0.97 15.20 18.89
N LEU A 107 -0.32 14.79 18.83
CA LEU A 107 -1.23 14.88 19.96
C LEU A 107 -0.81 13.99 21.14
N SER A 108 -0.23 12.81 20.86
CA SER A 108 0.34 11.95 21.91
C SER A 108 1.54 12.59 22.59
N MET A 109 2.43 13.24 21.82
CA MET A 109 3.56 14.00 22.38
C MET A 109 3.10 15.19 23.23
N LEU A 110 1.95 15.78 22.92
CA LEU A 110 1.31 16.81 23.72
C LEU A 110 0.70 16.28 25.03
N GLY A 111 0.64 14.95 25.21
CA GLY A 111 0.04 14.29 26.38
C GLY A 111 -1.38 13.77 26.17
N LEU A 112 -1.94 13.86 24.95
CA LEU A 112 -3.31 13.46 24.66
C LEU A 112 -3.43 12.02 24.15
N ALA A 113 -2.52 11.14 24.59
CA ALA A 113 -2.60 9.71 24.27
C ALA A 113 -3.79 9.00 24.96
N GLY A 114 -4.24 9.55 26.07
CA GLY A 114 -5.32 8.96 26.88
C GLY A 114 -4.90 7.68 27.64
N GLY A 115 -3.58 7.38 27.70
CA GLY A 115 -3.00 6.21 28.36
C GLY A 115 -1.75 5.75 27.63
N GLU A 116 -1.85 4.78 26.73
CA GLU A 116 -0.68 4.20 26.05
C GLU A 116 -0.13 5.12 24.94
N PHE A 117 1.18 5.31 24.96
CA PHE A 117 1.90 6.03 23.93
C PHE A 117 2.33 5.05 22.82
N ALA A 118 1.39 4.73 21.93
CA ALA A 118 1.66 3.90 20.75
C ALA A 118 0.72 4.30 19.61
N SER A 119 1.13 4.09 18.37
CA SER A 119 0.23 4.21 17.22
C SER A 119 -0.61 2.94 17.09
N LEU A 120 -1.78 3.05 16.46
CA LEU A 120 -2.62 1.89 16.17
C LEU A 120 -1.85 0.82 15.38
N ASN A 121 -1.03 1.24 14.42
CA ASN A 121 -0.19 0.35 13.61
C ASN A 121 0.90 -0.36 14.42
N GLU A 122 1.44 0.29 15.48
CA GLU A 122 2.40 -0.34 16.40
C GLU A 122 1.73 -1.38 17.30
N ILE A 123 0.46 -1.17 17.63
CA ILE A 123 -0.34 -2.07 18.46
C ILE A 123 -0.96 -3.19 17.62
N GLU A 124 -1.40 -2.90 16.40
CA GLU A 124 -1.92 -3.88 15.41
C GLU A 124 -0.80 -4.60 14.66
N GLY A 125 0.48 -4.28 14.93
CA GLY A 125 1.64 -4.95 14.34
C GLY A 125 1.80 -6.43 14.70
N VAL A 126 0.96 -6.96 15.63
CA VAL A 126 0.86 -8.40 15.90
C VAL A 126 0.28 -9.18 14.71
N PRO A 127 -0.79 -8.73 14.03
CA PRO A 127 -1.26 -9.36 12.79
C PRO A 127 -0.22 -9.32 11.66
N ARG A 128 0.63 -8.30 11.64
CA ARG A 128 1.69 -8.20 10.63
C ARG A 128 2.77 -9.26 10.81
N LYS A 129 3.15 -9.57 12.06
CA LYS A 129 4.09 -10.66 12.36
C LYS A 129 3.49 -12.04 12.05
N GLU A 130 2.20 -12.22 12.30
CA GLU A 130 1.48 -13.44 11.93
C GLU A 130 1.37 -13.56 10.41
N MET A 131 1.07 -12.47 9.71
CA MET A 131 1.02 -12.43 8.25
C MET A 131 2.42 -12.58 7.61
N GLU A 132 3.47 -11.96 8.19
CA GLU A 132 4.86 -12.15 7.78
C GLU A 132 5.29 -13.61 7.97
N LYS A 133 4.85 -14.27 9.06
CA LYS A 133 5.08 -15.69 9.30
C LYS A 133 4.32 -16.57 8.30
N GLU A 134 3.05 -16.24 8.02
CA GLU A 134 2.24 -16.96 7.04
C GLU A 134 2.81 -16.82 5.61
N ILE A 135 3.31 -15.62 5.27
CA ILE A 135 4.02 -15.37 4.00
C ILE A 135 5.34 -16.17 3.97
N GLN A 136 6.06 -16.27 5.08
CA GLN A 136 7.28 -17.06 5.15
C GLN A 136 6.95 -18.56 5.06
N ASP A 137 5.96 -19.04 5.79
CA ASP A 137 5.49 -20.42 5.72
C ASP A 137 5.00 -20.82 4.32
N LEU A 138 4.39 -19.87 3.58
CA LEU A 138 3.98 -20.06 2.18
C LEU A 138 5.19 -20.06 1.22
N ARG A 139 6.20 -19.24 1.46
CA ARG A 139 7.44 -19.25 0.68
C ARG A 139 8.21 -20.53 0.87
N ASP A 140 8.35 -20.98 2.12
CA ASP A 140 9.01 -22.24 2.46
C ASP A 140 8.28 -23.43 1.81
N LYS A 141 6.95 -23.37 1.75
CA LYS A 141 6.11 -24.37 1.08
C LYS A 141 6.27 -24.37 -0.43
N VAL A 142 6.41 -23.19 -1.05
CA VAL A 142 6.70 -23.05 -2.48
C VAL A 142 8.08 -23.60 -2.79
N GLU A 143 9.08 -23.28 -1.96
CA GLU A 143 10.44 -23.79 -2.11
C GLU A 143 10.50 -25.32 -1.91
N GLU A 144 9.71 -25.87 -0.99
CA GLU A 144 9.59 -27.31 -0.77
C GLU A 144 8.89 -28.01 -1.96
N LEU A 145 7.89 -27.34 -2.59
CA LEU A 145 7.24 -27.84 -3.80
C LEU A 145 8.16 -27.76 -5.02
N GLU A 146 8.94 -26.69 -5.15
CA GLU A 146 9.94 -26.56 -6.21
C GLU A 146 11.09 -27.58 -6.07
N GLN A 147 11.45 -27.95 -4.83
CA GLN A 147 12.44 -28.99 -4.55
C GLN A 147 11.87 -30.41 -4.64
N SER A 148 10.54 -30.56 -4.54
CA SER A 148 9.84 -31.86 -4.65
C SER A 148 9.37 -32.17 -6.08
N GLU A 149 9.61 -31.28 -7.05
CA GLU A 149 9.47 -31.66 -8.45
C GLU A 149 10.47 -32.81 -8.72
N PRO A 150 10.02 -33.96 -9.24
CA PRO A 150 10.93 -35.03 -9.60
C PRO A 150 11.97 -34.48 -10.58
N GLU A 151 13.24 -34.87 -10.38
CA GLU A 151 14.30 -34.57 -11.33
C GLU A 151 13.76 -34.79 -12.75
N PRO A 152 14.02 -33.87 -13.67
CA PRO A 152 13.46 -33.96 -15.01
C PRO A 152 13.92 -35.30 -15.61
N THR A 153 12.99 -36.24 -15.72
CA THR A 153 13.16 -37.35 -16.63
C THR A 153 13.54 -36.75 -17.98
N ASP A 154 14.55 -37.29 -18.60
CA ASP A 154 15.05 -36.94 -19.94
C ASP A 154 13.98 -37.15 -21.03
N GLU A 155 12.81 -36.54 -20.85
CA GLU A 155 11.91 -36.26 -21.96
C GLU A 155 12.33 -34.94 -22.59
N PRO A 156 12.60 -34.90 -23.89
CA PRO A 156 13.00 -33.67 -24.56
C PRO A 156 11.90 -32.64 -24.34
N LYS A 157 12.17 -31.59 -23.59
CA LYS A 157 11.34 -30.38 -23.58
C LYS A 157 11.25 -29.94 -25.04
N MET A 158 10.11 -30.20 -25.66
CA MET A 158 9.81 -29.67 -26.98
C MET A 158 9.81 -28.15 -26.84
N GLU A 159 10.98 -27.52 -27.08
CA GLU A 159 11.06 -26.07 -27.14
C GLU A 159 10.13 -25.66 -28.29
N MET A 160 9.06 -24.93 -27.93
CA MET A 160 8.16 -24.38 -28.94
C MET A 160 9.00 -23.59 -29.95
N THR A 161 8.89 -23.96 -31.20
CA THR A 161 9.56 -23.25 -32.28
C THR A 161 9.03 -21.81 -32.38
N THR A 162 9.74 -20.97 -33.14
CA THR A 162 9.23 -19.58 -33.36
C THR A 162 7.90 -19.58 -34.08
N GLU A 163 7.67 -20.57 -34.96
CA GLU A 163 6.42 -20.78 -35.68
C GLU A 163 5.30 -21.23 -34.74
N ASP A 164 5.54 -22.18 -33.84
CA ASP A 164 4.53 -22.59 -32.82
C ASP A 164 4.11 -21.41 -31.93
N ARG A 165 5.05 -20.53 -31.60
CA ARG A 165 4.77 -19.32 -30.84
C ARG A 165 3.98 -18.29 -31.65
N ALA A 166 4.24 -18.17 -32.94
CA ALA A 166 3.48 -17.32 -33.85
C ALA A 166 2.03 -17.80 -33.95
N ASP A 167 1.81 -19.10 -34.12
CA ASP A 167 0.46 -19.70 -34.15
C ASP A 167 -0.30 -19.51 -32.82
N ALA A 168 0.40 -19.58 -31.69
CA ALA A 168 -0.19 -19.30 -30.40
C ALA A 168 -0.64 -17.83 -30.28
N TRP A 169 0.13 -16.87 -30.82
CA TRP A 169 -0.28 -15.46 -30.86
C TRP A 169 -1.46 -15.21 -31.79
N LEU A 170 -1.50 -15.84 -32.97
CA LEU A 170 -2.66 -15.77 -33.86
C LEU A 170 -3.92 -16.30 -33.19
N THR A 171 -3.82 -17.45 -32.53
CA THR A 171 -4.92 -18.03 -31.75
C THR A 171 -5.37 -17.10 -30.61
N PHE A 172 -4.42 -16.42 -29.92
CA PHE A 172 -4.75 -15.47 -28.87
C PHE A 172 -5.61 -14.31 -29.40
N TYR A 173 -5.25 -13.74 -30.56
CA TYR A 173 -6.00 -12.64 -31.16
C TYR A 173 -7.34 -13.09 -31.75
N ASP A 174 -7.40 -14.29 -32.34
CA ASP A 174 -8.64 -14.87 -32.86
C ASP A 174 -9.71 -15.08 -31.75
N ASN A 175 -9.26 -15.35 -30.52
CA ASN A 175 -10.12 -15.45 -29.35
C ASN A 175 -10.58 -14.09 -28.79
N LYS A 176 -10.27 -12.98 -29.45
CA LYS A 176 -10.67 -11.61 -29.09
C LYS A 176 -10.47 -11.28 -27.59
N PRO A 177 -9.22 -11.22 -27.11
CA PRO A 177 -8.94 -10.94 -25.70
C PRO A 177 -9.57 -9.61 -25.25
N ASP A 178 -10.10 -9.58 -24.03
CA ASP A 178 -10.57 -8.34 -23.42
C ASP A 178 -9.44 -7.32 -23.19
N ALA A 179 -9.78 -6.06 -22.88
CA ALA A 179 -8.80 -4.98 -22.72
C ALA A 179 -7.72 -5.30 -21.66
N GLN A 180 -8.10 -5.99 -20.58
CA GLN A 180 -7.16 -6.35 -19.51
C GLN A 180 -6.15 -7.40 -19.98
N LYS A 181 -6.62 -8.46 -20.64
CA LYS A 181 -5.76 -9.52 -21.19
C LYS A 181 -4.87 -8.98 -22.28
N PHE A 182 -5.39 -8.12 -23.15
CA PHE A 182 -4.64 -7.47 -24.21
C PHE A 182 -3.48 -6.63 -23.65
N SER A 183 -3.76 -5.76 -22.66
CA SER A 183 -2.75 -4.92 -22.02
C SER A 183 -1.63 -5.73 -21.36
N ILE A 184 -1.96 -6.83 -20.68
CA ILE A 184 -0.95 -7.71 -20.07
C ILE A 184 -0.10 -8.41 -21.11
N ALA A 185 -0.68 -8.76 -22.28
CA ALA A 185 -0.01 -9.49 -23.35
C ALA A 185 0.83 -8.57 -24.26
N GLU A 186 0.52 -7.27 -24.34
CA GLU A 186 1.13 -6.33 -25.29
C GLU A 186 2.67 -6.29 -25.19
N GLU A 187 3.22 -6.16 -23.98
CA GLU A 187 4.67 -6.14 -23.76
C GLU A 187 5.34 -7.46 -24.18
N ARG A 188 4.69 -8.60 -23.94
CA ARG A 188 5.17 -9.92 -24.30
C ARG A 188 5.15 -10.13 -25.81
N PHE A 189 4.10 -9.65 -26.47
CA PHE A 189 3.98 -9.67 -27.91
C PHE A 189 5.08 -8.84 -28.59
N GLN A 190 5.32 -7.62 -28.12
CA GLN A 190 6.39 -6.76 -28.63
C GLN A 190 7.76 -7.41 -28.48
N LYS A 191 8.04 -8.01 -27.32
CA LYS A 191 9.28 -8.75 -27.09
C LYS A 191 9.42 -9.96 -28.02
N PHE A 192 8.34 -10.69 -28.26
CA PHE A 192 8.32 -11.81 -29.19
C PHE A 192 8.63 -11.34 -30.61
N MET A 193 7.93 -10.32 -31.12
CA MET A 193 8.11 -9.80 -32.47
C MET A 193 9.54 -9.30 -32.70
N ASN A 194 10.13 -8.58 -31.78
CA ASN A 194 11.52 -8.10 -31.88
C ASN A 194 12.55 -9.24 -32.09
N HIS A 195 12.27 -10.44 -31.59
CA HIS A 195 13.15 -11.60 -31.77
C HIS A 195 12.77 -12.47 -32.99
N ALA A 196 11.48 -12.57 -33.26
CA ALA A 196 10.92 -13.47 -34.24
C ALA A 196 10.92 -12.91 -35.68
N GLU A 197 10.97 -11.58 -35.85
CA GLU A 197 10.85 -10.90 -37.14
C GLU A 197 11.86 -11.35 -38.19
N LYS A 198 13.03 -11.81 -37.75
CA LYS A 198 14.09 -12.32 -38.64
C LYS A 198 13.93 -13.81 -38.99
N SER A 199 13.07 -14.53 -38.27
CA SER A 199 12.92 -16.00 -38.37
C SER A 199 11.58 -16.40 -38.97
N LEU A 200 10.58 -15.51 -38.94
CA LEU A 200 9.25 -15.73 -39.50
C LEU A 200 9.20 -15.29 -40.98
N SER A 201 8.28 -15.87 -41.73
CA SER A 201 7.98 -15.38 -43.08
C SER A 201 7.34 -13.99 -43.02
N ALA A 202 7.55 -13.20 -44.10
CA ALA A 202 6.95 -11.86 -44.19
C ALA A 202 5.41 -11.89 -44.09
N GLU A 203 4.79 -12.95 -44.59
CA GLU A 203 3.33 -13.15 -44.54
C GLU A 203 2.83 -13.37 -43.11
N VAL A 204 3.49 -14.24 -42.33
CA VAL A 204 3.14 -14.49 -40.91
C VAL A 204 3.36 -13.25 -40.04
N THR A 205 4.48 -12.55 -40.29
CA THR A 205 4.80 -11.30 -39.58
C THR A 205 3.75 -10.23 -39.81
N ALA A 206 3.35 -10.03 -41.07
CA ALA A 206 2.31 -9.08 -41.44
C ALA A 206 0.95 -9.44 -40.79
N ASN A 207 0.54 -10.71 -40.85
CA ASN A 207 -0.71 -11.19 -40.25
C ASN A 207 -0.75 -10.99 -38.72
N LEU A 208 0.37 -11.20 -38.03
CA LEU A 208 0.47 -10.97 -36.58
C LEU A 208 0.29 -9.50 -36.21
N TRP A 209 0.92 -8.60 -36.96
CA TRP A 209 0.77 -7.16 -36.75
C TRP A 209 -0.63 -6.68 -37.08
N ASP A 210 -1.23 -7.13 -38.19
CA ASP A 210 -2.58 -6.77 -38.60
C ASP A 210 -3.61 -7.16 -37.51
N LYS A 211 -3.55 -8.39 -37.00
CA LYS A 211 -4.44 -8.85 -35.92
C LYS A 211 -4.23 -8.12 -34.59
N HIS A 212 -2.98 -7.80 -34.25
CA HIS A 212 -2.67 -7.00 -33.06
C HIS A 212 -3.29 -5.61 -33.18
N ASP A 213 -3.09 -4.93 -34.30
CA ASP A 213 -3.53 -3.54 -34.52
C ASP A 213 -5.05 -3.46 -34.67
N GLU A 214 -5.69 -4.43 -35.35
CA GLU A 214 -7.15 -4.55 -35.39
C GLU A 214 -7.73 -4.66 -34.00
N ARG A 215 -7.17 -5.53 -33.15
CA ARG A 215 -7.66 -5.69 -31.80
C ARG A 215 -7.42 -4.47 -30.93
N LYS A 216 -6.30 -3.80 -31.08
CA LYS A 216 -5.97 -2.55 -30.41
C LYS A 216 -6.98 -1.45 -30.75
N VAL A 217 -7.36 -1.33 -32.02
CA VAL A 217 -8.37 -0.36 -32.47
C VAL A 217 -9.77 -0.70 -31.92
N GLU A 218 -10.15 -1.98 -31.94
CA GLU A 218 -11.45 -2.42 -31.37
C GLU A 218 -11.58 -2.10 -29.88
N LEU A 219 -10.49 -2.12 -29.11
CA LEU A 219 -10.48 -1.88 -27.68
C LEU A 219 -10.36 -0.39 -27.30
N MET A 220 -10.01 0.48 -28.25
CA MET A 220 -9.94 1.94 -28.08
C MET A 220 -11.26 2.67 -28.36
N VAL A 221 -12.28 1.97 -28.85
CA VAL A 221 -13.65 2.47 -29.09
C VAL A 221 -14.52 2.17 -27.88
#